data_98222797b51bbe3ac1b6d2d6d3f3019f
#
_entry.id   98222797b51bbe3ac1b6d2d6d3f3019f
#
_cell.length_a   1.000
_cell.length_b   1.000
_cell.length_c   1.000
_cell.angle_alpha   90.00
_cell.angle_beta   90.00
_cell.angle_gamma   90.00
#
_symmetry.space_group_name_H-M   'P 1'
#
loop_
_entity.id
_entity.type
_entity.pdbx_description
1 polymer ?
#
loop_
_entity_poly.entity_id
_entity_poly.type
_entity_poly.pdbx_seq_one_letter_code
_entity_poly.pdbx_strand_id
1 'polypeptide(L)'
;MNIVPLPTSPTPIEMMPVFDVSCAVKRNEPVNGEYRLLVLDAPHSILQCTPGQFFHLLCPVSEHLQPYLRRPMSIYGYYPDQGELHFLYKVTGEGTSALATLTTGQSLTVLGPLGRGFDILPDWQNLLLVARGVGLATLAPLALQAHKLGRNLTAICSARSEDMLMSLDYFRELGADVIPLTDDTGTSDVGNMRRIIEAKIADTGIDAMYTCGSNRILKLLQSLGKTHNIPGQIALEQQMACGIGMCQCCVRAFHRKGKTVNERVCREGPVFDLQEAIGC
;
A
#
# COMPACT_ATOMS: atom_id res chain seq x y z
N MET A 1 -15.79 27.14 -5.41
CA MET A 1 -15.22 26.58 -4.18
C MET A 1 -13.86 25.99 -4.52
N ASN A 2 -12.79 26.49 -3.92
CA ASN A 2 -11.44 26.01 -4.20
C ASN A 2 -11.21 24.73 -3.38
N ILE A 3 -11.05 23.60 -4.07
CA ILE A 3 -10.48 22.40 -3.45
C ILE A 3 -9.12 22.81 -2.90
N VAL A 4 -8.88 22.64 -1.61
CA VAL A 4 -7.56 22.84 -1.03
C VAL A 4 -6.68 21.75 -1.65
N PRO A 5 -5.80 22.07 -2.61
CA PRO A 5 -4.91 21.06 -3.16
C PRO A 5 -3.98 20.61 -2.04
N LEU A 6 -3.67 19.31 -2.01
CA LEU A 6 -2.52 18.83 -1.27
C LEU A 6 -1.31 19.71 -1.64
N PRO A 7 -0.40 20.04 -0.71
CA PRO A 7 0.71 20.90 -0.98
C PRO A 7 1.49 20.42 -2.20
N THR A 8 1.31 21.13 -3.32
CA THR A 8 1.87 20.79 -4.64
C THR A 8 3.30 21.30 -4.84
N SER A 9 3.99 21.68 -3.79
CA SER A 9 5.44 21.87 -3.83
C SER A 9 6.08 20.49 -3.71
N PRO A 10 6.88 20.06 -4.68
CA PRO A 10 7.92 19.13 -4.34
C PRO A 10 8.86 19.91 -3.40
N THR A 11 8.65 19.78 -2.10
CA THR A 11 9.77 19.93 -1.17
C THR A 11 10.91 19.16 -1.82
N PRO A 12 12.14 19.72 -1.91
CA PRO A 12 13.27 18.96 -2.42
C PRO A 12 13.18 17.59 -1.76
N ILE A 13 13.11 16.54 -2.55
CA ILE A 13 12.97 15.19 -2.02
C ILE A 13 14.24 15.01 -1.18
N GLU A 14 14.11 15.16 0.12
CA GLU A 14 15.12 14.70 1.04
C GLU A 14 15.08 13.19 0.88
N MET A 15 15.94 12.73 -0.02
CA MET A 15 15.96 11.32 -0.42
C MET A 15 16.47 10.55 0.78
N MET A 16 15.58 9.81 1.43
CA MET A 16 15.98 8.81 2.41
C MET A 16 17.03 7.91 1.77
N PRO A 17 18.13 7.61 2.46
CA PRO A 17 19.15 6.75 1.90
C PRO A 17 18.57 5.39 1.55
N VAL A 18 18.88 4.91 0.35
CA VAL A 18 18.47 3.59 -0.14
C VAL A 18 19.61 2.61 0.12
N PHE A 19 19.28 1.49 0.73
CA PHE A 19 20.26 0.46 1.08
C PHE A 19 19.97 -0.83 0.32
N ASP A 20 21.01 -1.54 -0.05
CA ASP A 20 20.95 -2.92 -0.56
C ASP A 20 21.58 -3.84 0.50
N VAL A 21 20.73 -4.53 1.26
CA VAL A 21 21.17 -5.31 2.42
C VAL A 21 20.60 -6.72 2.41
N SER A 22 21.37 -7.65 3.00
CA SER A 22 20.92 -9.01 3.23
C SER A 22 20.32 -9.12 4.61
N CYS A 23 19.09 -9.60 4.70
CA CYS A 23 18.31 -9.79 5.91
C CYS A 23 18.06 -11.29 6.16
N ALA A 24 18.10 -11.74 7.40
CA ALA A 24 17.71 -13.10 7.72
C ALA A 24 16.18 -13.25 7.72
N VAL A 25 15.69 -14.36 7.21
CA VAL A 25 14.26 -14.71 7.28
C VAL A 25 13.95 -15.19 8.70
N LYS A 26 13.08 -14.49 9.42
CA LYS A 26 12.53 -14.93 10.71
C LYS A 26 11.36 -15.87 10.52
N ARG A 27 10.43 -15.54 9.63
CA ARG A 27 9.23 -16.33 9.30
C ARG A 27 8.84 -16.12 7.84
N ASN A 28 8.26 -17.14 7.23
CA ASN A 28 7.63 -17.06 5.92
C ASN A 28 6.46 -18.04 5.88
N GLU A 29 5.31 -17.61 6.39
CA GLU A 29 4.19 -18.48 6.73
C GLU A 29 2.99 -18.20 5.83
N PRO A 30 2.18 -19.22 5.47
CA PRO A 30 0.92 -19.00 4.80
C PRO A 30 -0.06 -18.26 5.72
N VAL A 31 -0.74 -17.26 5.18
CA VAL A 31 -1.85 -16.56 5.83
C VAL A 31 -3.18 -17.20 5.42
N ASN A 32 -3.28 -17.58 4.15
CA ASN A 32 -4.37 -18.37 3.58
C ASN A 32 -3.87 -19.11 2.32
N GLY A 33 -4.79 -19.64 1.50
CA GLY A 33 -4.44 -20.40 0.30
C GLY A 33 -3.64 -19.66 -0.77
N GLU A 34 -3.64 -18.33 -0.78
CA GLU A 34 -2.98 -17.52 -1.81
C GLU A 34 -1.89 -16.59 -1.25
N TYR A 35 -1.92 -16.27 0.04
CA TYR A 35 -1.10 -15.21 0.65
C TYR A 35 -0.15 -15.75 1.70
N ARG A 36 1.00 -15.12 1.81
CA ARG A 36 2.03 -15.42 2.80
C ARG A 36 2.52 -14.15 3.50
N LEU A 37 2.91 -14.31 4.76
CA LEU A 37 3.59 -13.29 5.55
C LEU A 37 5.08 -13.63 5.65
N LEU A 38 5.92 -12.78 5.07
CA LEU A 38 7.36 -12.83 5.21
C LEU A 38 7.82 -11.81 6.26
N VAL A 39 8.54 -12.28 7.26
CA VAL A 39 9.16 -11.44 8.30
C VAL A 39 10.67 -11.58 8.23
N LEU A 40 11.34 -10.45 8.10
CA LEU A 40 12.80 -10.37 8.03
C LEU A 40 13.36 -9.75 9.29
N ASP A 41 14.52 -10.25 9.73
CA ASP A 41 15.40 -9.58 10.69
C ASP A 41 16.18 -8.50 9.95
N ALA A 42 15.85 -7.24 10.21
CA ALA A 42 16.29 -6.11 9.42
C ALA A 42 17.08 -5.11 10.27
N PRO A 43 18.22 -4.60 9.77
CA PRO A 43 19.00 -3.59 10.49
C PRO A 43 18.21 -2.28 10.59
N HIS A 44 18.43 -1.53 11.67
CA HIS A 44 17.73 -0.28 11.96
C HIS A 44 17.83 0.75 10.80
N SER A 45 18.93 0.72 10.03
CA SER A 45 19.14 1.63 8.90
C SER A 45 18.05 1.57 7.82
N ILE A 46 17.42 0.41 7.60
CA ILE A 46 16.36 0.24 6.61
C ILE A 46 14.95 0.26 7.22
N LEU A 47 14.83 0.41 8.53
CA LEU A 47 13.56 0.47 9.24
C LEU A 47 13.05 1.90 9.46
N GLN A 48 13.77 2.89 8.96
CA GLN A 48 13.33 4.29 8.89
C GLN A 48 12.41 4.46 7.67
N CYS A 49 11.21 3.89 7.76
CA CYS A 49 10.25 3.84 6.66
C CYS A 49 9.10 4.82 6.87
N THR A 50 8.44 5.16 5.77
CA THR A 50 7.16 5.87 5.75
C THR A 50 6.09 4.93 5.19
N PRO A 51 4.86 4.88 5.76
CA PRO A 51 3.76 4.09 5.21
C PRO A 51 3.55 4.34 3.72
N GLY A 52 3.36 3.26 2.95
CA GLY A 52 3.20 3.35 1.49
C GLY A 52 4.50 3.15 0.71
N GLN A 53 5.67 3.23 1.34
CA GLN A 53 6.93 2.84 0.71
C GLN A 53 7.00 1.32 0.46
N PHE A 54 7.97 0.91 -0.35
CA PHE A 54 8.17 -0.48 -0.75
C PHE A 54 9.64 -0.86 -0.76
N PHE A 55 9.92 -2.14 -0.91
CA PHE A 55 11.26 -2.68 -1.16
C PHE A 55 11.27 -3.51 -2.45
N HIS A 56 12.43 -3.61 -3.07
CA HIS A 56 12.72 -4.57 -4.11
C HIS A 56 13.41 -5.79 -3.52
N LEU A 57 12.76 -6.94 -3.56
CA LEU A 57 13.27 -8.21 -3.03
C LEU A 57 13.98 -9.01 -4.13
N LEU A 58 15.22 -9.42 -3.87
CA LEU A 58 15.98 -10.29 -4.75
C LEU A 58 15.51 -11.72 -4.52
N CYS A 59 14.59 -12.18 -5.39
CA CYS A 59 14.02 -13.51 -5.26
C CYS A 59 15.11 -14.59 -5.39
N PRO A 60 15.08 -15.65 -4.56
CA PRO A 60 16.07 -16.71 -4.63
C PRO A 60 15.99 -17.47 -5.97
N VAL A 61 17.15 -17.92 -6.44
CA VAL A 61 17.28 -18.72 -7.66
C VAL A 61 17.48 -20.18 -7.28
N SER A 62 16.80 -21.08 -7.98
CA SER A 62 16.97 -22.52 -7.85
C SER A 62 17.01 -23.18 -9.23
N GLU A 63 17.21 -24.49 -9.28
CA GLU A 63 17.20 -25.24 -10.54
C GLU A 63 15.89 -25.09 -11.34
N HIS A 64 14.75 -24.93 -10.62
CA HIS A 64 13.42 -24.86 -11.21
C HIS A 64 12.82 -23.45 -11.23
N LEU A 65 13.39 -22.50 -10.51
CA LEU A 65 12.88 -21.13 -10.39
C LEU A 65 14.01 -20.12 -10.59
N GLN A 66 13.96 -19.38 -11.70
CA GLN A 66 15.00 -18.42 -12.10
C GLN A 66 14.43 -17.02 -12.33
N PRO A 67 13.86 -16.37 -11.29
CA PRO A 67 13.26 -15.04 -11.43
C PRO A 67 14.32 -14.00 -11.83
N TYR A 68 14.17 -13.41 -13.00
CA TYR A 68 15.17 -12.52 -13.59
C TYR A 68 15.31 -11.17 -12.85
N LEU A 69 14.19 -10.55 -12.42
CA LEU A 69 14.20 -9.26 -11.76
C LEU A 69 13.81 -9.38 -10.28
N ARG A 70 14.22 -8.39 -9.47
CA ARG A 70 13.69 -8.19 -8.13
C ARG A 70 12.16 -7.95 -8.20
N ARG A 71 11.46 -8.24 -7.11
CA ARG A 71 10.01 -7.98 -7.00
C ARG A 71 9.76 -6.80 -6.07
N PRO A 72 9.04 -5.75 -6.56
CA PRO A 72 8.58 -4.68 -5.68
C PRO A 72 7.52 -5.24 -4.73
N MET A 73 7.71 -5.01 -3.43
CA MET A 73 6.79 -5.42 -2.38
C MET A 73 6.51 -4.25 -1.46
N SER A 74 5.25 -3.89 -1.31
CA SER A 74 4.82 -2.90 -0.33
C SER A 74 5.15 -3.37 1.08
N ILE A 75 5.58 -2.44 1.91
CA ILE A 75 5.80 -2.71 3.33
C ILE A 75 4.44 -3.00 3.98
N TYR A 76 4.31 -4.14 4.65
CA TYR A 76 3.17 -4.49 5.49
C TYR A 76 3.35 -4.03 6.95
N GLY A 77 4.59 -4.05 7.44
CA GLY A 77 4.95 -3.57 8.75
C GLY A 77 6.45 -3.31 8.86
N TYR A 78 6.82 -2.37 9.68
CA TYR A 78 8.21 -2.12 10.06
C TYR A 78 8.26 -1.77 11.55
N TYR A 79 9.12 -2.44 12.28
CA TYR A 79 9.18 -2.37 13.74
C TYR A 79 10.63 -2.18 14.18
N PRO A 80 11.13 -0.92 14.25
CA PRO A 80 12.53 -0.63 14.59
C PRO A 80 12.98 -1.24 15.92
N ASP A 81 12.11 -1.23 16.94
CA ASP A 81 12.41 -1.75 18.26
C ASP A 81 12.58 -3.27 18.28
N GLN A 82 11.97 -3.98 17.34
CA GLN A 82 12.01 -5.44 17.19
C GLN A 82 13.01 -5.88 16.12
N GLY A 83 13.55 -4.93 15.32
CA GLY A 83 14.39 -5.22 14.18
C GLY A 83 13.63 -5.97 13.09
N GLU A 84 12.34 -5.69 12.86
CA GLU A 84 11.52 -6.48 11.95
C GLU A 84 10.97 -5.66 10.78
N LEU A 85 11.07 -6.28 9.57
CA LEU A 85 10.46 -5.79 8.34
C LEU A 85 9.53 -6.88 7.79
N HIS A 86 8.25 -6.53 7.58
CA HIS A 86 7.19 -7.45 7.20
C HIS A 86 6.67 -7.18 5.79
N PHE A 87 6.43 -8.26 5.03
CA PHE A 87 5.79 -8.24 3.71
C PHE A 87 4.64 -9.24 3.67
N LEU A 88 3.44 -8.77 3.34
CA LEU A 88 2.31 -9.63 3.01
C LEU A 88 2.20 -9.71 1.49
N TYR A 89 2.33 -10.89 0.92
CA TYR A 89 2.40 -11.05 -0.53
C TYR A 89 1.55 -12.22 -1.04
N LYS A 90 1.08 -12.08 -2.28
CA LYS A 90 0.38 -13.14 -3.01
C LYS A 90 1.37 -13.97 -3.81
N VAL A 91 1.21 -15.30 -3.76
CA VAL A 91 1.97 -16.21 -4.63
C VAL A 91 1.27 -16.31 -5.97
N THR A 92 1.83 -15.64 -7.00
CA THR A 92 1.18 -15.54 -8.33
C THR A 92 2.07 -15.89 -9.50
N GLY A 93 3.38 -15.88 -9.34
CA GLY A 93 4.31 -16.11 -10.43
C GLY A 93 5.68 -16.51 -9.91
N GLU A 94 6.61 -16.75 -10.82
CA GLU A 94 7.91 -17.35 -10.54
C GLU A 94 8.66 -16.69 -9.38
N GLY A 95 8.73 -15.35 -9.35
CA GLY A 95 9.42 -14.63 -8.27
C GLY A 95 8.77 -14.83 -6.90
N THR A 96 7.44 -14.74 -6.81
CA THR A 96 6.72 -14.95 -5.54
C THR A 96 6.69 -16.44 -5.16
N SER A 97 6.71 -17.36 -6.11
CA SER A 97 6.91 -18.78 -5.86
C SER A 97 8.31 -19.05 -5.29
N ALA A 98 9.33 -18.40 -5.84
CA ALA A 98 10.70 -18.49 -5.30
C ALA A 98 10.80 -17.90 -3.87
N LEU A 99 10.16 -16.74 -3.61
CA LEU A 99 10.09 -16.19 -2.25
C LEU A 99 9.41 -17.17 -1.28
N ALA A 100 8.37 -17.89 -1.74
CA ALA A 100 7.63 -18.84 -0.90
C ALA A 100 8.46 -20.06 -0.47
N THR A 101 9.59 -20.35 -1.13
CA THR A 101 10.51 -21.44 -0.73
C THR A 101 11.42 -21.06 0.44
N LEU A 102 11.54 -19.77 0.76
CA LEU A 102 12.41 -19.31 1.84
C LEU A 102 11.93 -19.83 3.20
N THR A 103 12.90 -20.31 3.99
CA THR A 103 12.70 -20.81 5.35
C THR A 103 13.47 -19.99 6.37
N THR A 104 13.11 -20.11 7.63
CA THR A 104 13.79 -19.44 8.76
C THR A 104 15.30 -19.66 8.74
N GLY A 105 16.06 -18.61 8.94
CA GLY A 105 17.52 -18.61 8.95
C GLY A 105 18.16 -18.39 7.56
N GLN A 106 17.43 -18.52 6.48
CA GLN A 106 17.94 -18.17 5.15
C GLN A 106 18.03 -16.66 4.97
N SER A 107 18.86 -16.23 4.02
CA SER A 107 19.06 -14.81 3.72
C SER A 107 18.27 -14.35 2.51
N LEU A 108 17.71 -13.15 2.58
CA LEU A 108 17.08 -12.46 1.46
C LEU A 108 17.66 -11.06 1.32
N THR A 109 18.17 -10.73 0.13
CA THR A 109 18.63 -9.36 -0.15
C THR A 109 17.47 -8.46 -0.53
N VAL A 110 17.37 -7.30 0.11
CA VAL A 110 16.34 -6.30 -0.10
C VAL A 110 16.95 -4.94 -0.41
N LEU A 111 16.38 -4.22 -1.38
CA LEU A 111 16.76 -2.86 -1.76
C LEU A 111 15.66 -1.90 -1.34
N GLY A 112 15.96 -0.96 -0.46
CA GLY A 112 15.00 0.02 0.03
C GLY A 112 15.44 0.75 1.31
N PRO A 113 14.51 1.53 1.94
CA PRO A 113 13.14 1.82 1.48
C PRO A 113 13.10 2.64 0.20
N LEU A 114 12.08 2.45 -0.62
CA LEU A 114 11.92 3.06 -1.94
C LEU A 114 10.62 3.85 -2.05
N GLY A 115 10.66 4.93 -2.85
CA GLY A 115 9.50 5.74 -3.19
C GLY A 115 9.05 6.69 -2.07
N ARG A 116 7.89 7.33 -2.32
CA ARG A 116 7.23 8.26 -1.40
C ARG A 116 6.05 7.59 -0.73
N GLY A 117 5.89 7.83 0.56
CA GLY A 117 4.79 7.30 1.35
C GLY A 117 3.55 8.19 1.37
N PHE A 118 2.58 7.77 2.18
CA PHE A 118 1.36 8.52 2.47
C PHE A 118 1.62 9.68 3.43
N ASP A 119 0.82 10.74 3.27
CA ASP A 119 0.76 11.86 4.19
C ASP A 119 -0.51 11.79 5.04
N ILE A 120 -0.39 12.12 6.35
CA ILE A 120 -1.53 12.42 7.23
C ILE A 120 -1.35 13.86 7.68
N LEU A 121 -2.21 14.77 7.19
CA LEU A 121 -2.11 16.16 7.59
C LEU A 121 -2.60 16.37 9.04
N PRO A 122 -2.08 17.37 9.76
CA PRO A 122 -2.43 17.60 11.16
C PRO A 122 -3.94 17.75 11.42
N ASP A 123 -4.66 18.37 10.48
CA ASP A 123 -6.08 18.67 10.59
C ASP A 123 -6.98 17.48 10.25
N TRP A 124 -6.44 16.39 9.70
CA TRP A 124 -7.20 15.19 9.34
C TRP A 124 -7.38 14.28 10.54
N GLN A 125 -8.62 14.21 11.04
CA GLN A 125 -8.98 13.41 12.22
C GLN A 125 -9.65 12.08 11.84
N ASN A 126 -10.51 12.07 10.81
CA ASN A 126 -11.31 10.91 10.40
C ASN A 126 -10.80 10.40 9.07
N LEU A 127 -10.16 9.25 9.06
CA LEU A 127 -9.49 8.67 7.91
C LEU A 127 -10.24 7.45 7.39
N LEU A 128 -10.48 7.40 6.08
CA LEU A 128 -11.08 6.25 5.40
C LEU A 128 -10.01 5.49 4.60
N LEU A 129 -9.82 4.23 4.93
CA LEU A 129 -8.97 3.29 4.22
C LEU A 129 -9.85 2.32 3.44
N VAL A 130 -9.64 2.21 2.14
CA VAL A 130 -10.40 1.29 1.27
C VAL A 130 -9.44 0.48 0.42
N ALA A 131 -9.38 -0.82 0.64
CA ALA A 131 -8.52 -1.68 -0.17
C ALA A 131 -9.15 -3.04 -0.46
N ARG A 132 -8.61 -3.69 -1.50
CA ARG A 132 -9.01 -5.01 -1.93
C ARG A 132 -7.81 -5.95 -1.99
N GLY A 133 -7.96 -7.13 -1.41
CA GLY A 133 -6.92 -8.17 -1.42
C GLY A 133 -5.61 -7.66 -0.83
N VAL A 134 -4.49 -7.90 -1.52
CA VAL A 134 -3.16 -7.50 -1.04
C VAL A 134 -2.95 -5.98 -0.90
N GLY A 135 -3.80 -5.16 -1.51
CA GLY A 135 -3.77 -3.70 -1.29
C GLY A 135 -3.93 -3.29 0.18
N LEU A 136 -4.53 -4.14 1.01
CA LEU A 136 -4.58 -3.95 2.47
C LEU A 136 -3.18 -3.91 3.10
N ALA A 137 -2.23 -4.68 2.57
CA ALA A 137 -0.85 -4.68 3.06
C ALA A 137 -0.20 -3.29 2.99
N THR A 138 -0.44 -2.56 1.90
CA THR A 138 0.10 -1.21 1.71
C THR A 138 -0.50 -0.19 2.69
N LEU A 139 -1.75 -0.40 3.12
CA LEU A 139 -2.45 0.49 4.05
C LEU A 139 -2.23 0.13 5.53
N ALA A 140 -1.72 -1.05 5.85
CA ALA A 140 -1.51 -1.48 7.23
C ALA A 140 -0.53 -0.57 8.02
N PRO A 141 0.63 -0.17 7.47
CA PRO A 141 1.52 0.78 8.16
C PRO A 141 0.89 2.17 8.34
N LEU A 142 0.05 2.60 7.39
CA LEU A 142 -0.69 3.88 7.49
C LEU A 142 -1.69 3.84 8.63
N ALA A 143 -2.41 2.72 8.80
CA ALA A 143 -3.33 2.53 9.92
C ALA A 143 -2.61 2.58 11.26
N LEU A 144 -1.44 1.94 11.38
CA LEU A 144 -0.61 1.99 12.59
C LEU A 144 -0.14 3.42 12.89
N GLN A 145 0.28 4.16 11.88
CA GLN A 145 0.67 5.57 12.05
C GLN A 145 -0.51 6.44 12.48
N ALA A 146 -1.67 6.26 11.86
CA ALA A 146 -2.89 6.97 12.21
C ALA A 146 -3.34 6.69 13.65
N HIS A 147 -3.29 5.41 14.08
CA HIS A 147 -3.53 5.03 15.47
C HIS A 147 -2.57 5.72 16.45
N LYS A 148 -1.27 5.72 16.17
CA LYS A 148 -0.25 6.43 16.98
C LYS A 148 -0.50 7.93 17.06
N LEU A 149 -1.09 8.53 16.03
CA LEU A 149 -1.48 9.94 15.98
C LEU A 149 -2.86 10.22 16.60
N GLY A 150 -3.55 9.21 17.15
CA GLY A 150 -4.88 9.32 17.73
C GLY A 150 -5.97 9.66 16.73
N ARG A 151 -5.84 9.20 15.47
CA ARG A 151 -6.83 9.42 14.41
C ARG A 151 -7.93 8.36 14.43
N ASN A 152 -9.15 8.76 14.10
CA ASN A 152 -10.26 7.83 13.91
C ASN A 152 -10.10 7.13 12.55
N LEU A 153 -10.23 5.82 12.54
CA LEU A 153 -10.05 4.99 11.35
C LEU A 153 -11.33 4.25 10.98
N THR A 154 -11.73 4.36 9.72
CA THR A 154 -12.68 3.44 9.09
C THR A 154 -11.91 2.64 8.02
N ALA A 155 -11.95 1.30 8.09
CA ALA A 155 -11.26 0.42 7.17
C ALA A 155 -12.25 -0.47 6.41
N ILE A 156 -12.46 -0.21 5.13
CA ILE A 156 -13.24 -1.06 4.24
C ILE A 156 -12.30 -2.09 3.62
N CYS A 157 -12.44 -3.32 4.06
CA CYS A 157 -11.61 -4.46 3.64
C CYS A 157 -12.40 -5.34 2.67
N SER A 158 -11.99 -5.34 1.39
CA SER A 158 -12.70 -6.10 0.37
C SER A 158 -11.88 -7.30 -0.14
N ALA A 159 -12.55 -8.42 -0.39
CA ALA A 159 -11.97 -9.60 -0.98
C ALA A 159 -12.99 -10.30 -1.90
N ARG A 160 -12.56 -11.41 -2.55
CA ARG A 160 -13.44 -12.23 -3.37
C ARG A 160 -14.41 -13.04 -2.49
N SER A 161 -13.91 -13.58 -1.38
CA SER A 161 -14.63 -14.42 -0.43
C SER A 161 -14.15 -14.14 0.99
N GLU A 162 -14.87 -14.65 1.99
CA GLU A 162 -14.56 -14.40 3.40
C GLU A 162 -13.19 -14.98 3.81
N ASP A 163 -12.83 -16.14 3.32
CA ASP A 163 -11.54 -16.80 3.55
C ASP A 163 -10.34 -16.04 2.95
N MET A 164 -10.60 -15.12 2.01
CA MET A 164 -9.60 -14.23 1.41
C MET A 164 -9.50 -12.86 2.09
N LEU A 165 -10.34 -12.58 3.08
CA LEU A 165 -10.20 -11.38 3.89
C LEU A 165 -8.98 -11.50 4.80
N MET A 166 -8.17 -10.45 4.85
CA MET A 166 -6.92 -10.42 5.61
C MET A 166 -6.85 -9.19 6.51
N SER A 167 -6.05 -9.28 7.54
CA SER A 167 -5.71 -8.14 8.43
C SER A 167 -6.90 -7.51 9.17
N LEU A 168 -8.08 -8.14 9.19
CA LEU A 168 -9.25 -7.57 9.86
C LEU A 168 -8.99 -7.34 11.36
N ASP A 169 -8.41 -8.35 12.05
CA ASP A 169 -8.11 -8.26 13.47
C ASP A 169 -7.01 -7.24 13.74
N TYR A 170 -6.01 -7.17 12.86
CA TYR A 170 -4.98 -6.13 12.93
C TYR A 170 -5.57 -4.71 12.90
N PHE A 171 -6.51 -4.44 11.99
CA PHE A 171 -7.16 -3.13 11.95
C PHE A 171 -8.07 -2.89 13.17
N ARG A 172 -8.77 -3.93 13.67
CA ARG A 172 -9.58 -3.84 14.90
C ARG A 172 -8.75 -3.54 16.13
N GLU A 173 -7.58 -4.18 16.26
CA GLU A 173 -6.62 -3.93 17.35
C GLU A 173 -6.10 -2.49 17.34
N LEU A 174 -6.02 -1.86 16.18
CA LEU A 174 -5.70 -0.44 16.02
C LEU A 174 -6.90 0.49 16.28
N GLY A 175 -8.05 -0.04 16.70
CA GLY A 175 -9.25 0.74 16.99
C GLY A 175 -10.02 1.19 15.75
N ALA A 176 -9.77 0.61 14.58
CA ALA A 176 -10.50 0.94 13.37
C ALA A 176 -11.93 0.36 13.38
N ASP A 177 -12.87 1.12 12.84
CA ASP A 177 -14.18 0.59 12.43
C ASP A 177 -14.00 -0.22 11.13
N VAL A 178 -14.00 -1.56 11.26
CA VAL A 178 -13.67 -2.47 10.16
C VAL A 178 -14.93 -2.98 9.48
N ILE A 179 -15.06 -2.71 8.19
CA ILE A 179 -16.19 -3.10 7.35
C ILE A 179 -15.70 -4.12 6.30
N PRO A 180 -15.92 -5.43 6.54
CA PRO A 180 -15.58 -6.46 5.56
C PRO A 180 -16.63 -6.54 4.44
N LEU A 181 -16.17 -6.61 3.19
CA LEU A 181 -17.03 -6.72 2.00
C LEU A 181 -16.49 -7.82 1.07
N THR A 182 -17.38 -8.68 0.55
CA THR A 182 -16.97 -9.78 -0.33
C THR A 182 -17.80 -9.86 -1.61
N ASP A 183 -17.22 -10.45 -2.67
CA ASP A 183 -17.93 -10.60 -3.95
C ASP A 183 -18.95 -11.72 -3.87
N ASP A 184 -18.67 -12.82 -3.18
CA ASP A 184 -19.55 -13.98 -3.02
C ASP A 184 -20.86 -13.65 -2.32
N THR A 185 -20.85 -12.70 -1.38
CA THR A 185 -22.06 -12.18 -0.74
C THR A 185 -22.67 -10.98 -1.49
N GLY A 186 -22.03 -10.51 -2.57
CA GLY A 186 -22.45 -9.32 -3.32
C GLY A 186 -22.24 -7.99 -2.58
N THR A 187 -21.65 -8.02 -1.38
CA THR A 187 -21.46 -6.81 -0.55
C THR A 187 -20.38 -5.89 -1.06
N SER A 188 -19.43 -6.39 -1.86
CA SER A 188 -18.33 -5.59 -2.46
C SER A 188 -18.75 -4.85 -3.75
N ASP A 189 -20.02 -4.87 -4.10
CA ASP A 189 -20.56 -4.06 -5.19
C ASP A 189 -20.29 -2.57 -5.00
N VAL A 190 -19.96 -1.88 -6.11
CA VAL A 190 -19.57 -0.46 -6.06
C VAL A 190 -20.69 0.42 -5.54
N GLY A 191 -21.95 0.11 -5.86
CA GLY A 191 -23.12 0.84 -5.38
C GLY A 191 -23.31 0.66 -3.87
N ASN A 192 -23.13 -0.56 -3.35
CA ASN A 192 -23.16 -0.82 -1.92
C ASN A 192 -22.00 -0.12 -1.20
N MET A 193 -20.78 -0.22 -1.71
CA MET A 193 -19.63 0.45 -1.14
C MET A 193 -19.83 1.97 -1.10
N ARG A 194 -20.39 2.56 -2.16
CA ARG A 194 -20.77 3.97 -2.20
C ARG A 194 -21.72 4.35 -1.06
N ARG A 195 -22.81 3.59 -0.88
CA ARG A 195 -23.80 3.86 0.19
C ARG A 195 -23.15 3.81 1.58
N ILE A 196 -22.28 2.84 1.81
CA ILE A 196 -21.54 2.70 3.08
C ILE A 196 -20.66 3.93 3.32
N ILE A 197 -19.88 4.36 2.31
CA ILE A 197 -18.98 5.51 2.45
C ILE A 197 -19.77 6.80 2.63
N GLU A 198 -20.85 7.03 1.86
CA GLU A 198 -21.71 8.20 2.00
C GLU A 198 -22.38 8.25 3.38
N ALA A 199 -22.79 7.10 3.93
CA ALA A 199 -23.30 7.03 5.30
C ALA A 199 -22.23 7.42 6.33
N LYS A 200 -20.99 6.97 6.17
CA LYS A 200 -19.87 7.36 7.03
C LYS A 200 -19.52 8.85 6.92
N ILE A 201 -19.55 9.41 5.71
CA ILE A 201 -19.36 10.85 5.49
C ILE A 201 -20.43 11.65 6.23
N ALA A 202 -21.69 11.21 6.20
CA ALA A 202 -22.81 11.91 6.85
C ALA A 202 -22.79 11.77 8.38
N ASP A 203 -22.37 10.63 8.91
CA ASP A 203 -22.39 10.29 10.34
C ASP A 203 -21.19 10.90 11.10
N THR A 204 -19.98 10.56 10.68
CA THR A 204 -18.74 10.94 11.40
C THR A 204 -17.89 11.97 10.68
N GLY A 205 -18.17 12.23 9.41
CA GLY A 205 -17.28 12.96 8.52
C GLY A 205 -16.07 12.12 8.10
N ILE A 206 -15.48 12.47 6.96
CA ILE A 206 -14.22 11.91 6.49
C ILE A 206 -13.33 13.06 6.03
N ASP A 207 -12.13 13.17 6.56
CA ASP A 207 -11.19 14.23 6.22
C ASP A 207 -10.25 13.83 5.08
N ALA A 208 -9.93 12.54 4.96
CA ALA A 208 -9.09 12.02 3.88
C ALA A 208 -9.40 10.55 3.54
N MET A 209 -9.22 10.21 2.28
CA MET A 209 -9.43 8.86 1.75
C MET A 209 -8.14 8.26 1.21
N TYR A 210 -7.89 6.99 1.55
CA TYR A 210 -6.71 6.25 1.13
C TYR A 210 -7.08 4.94 0.47
N THR A 211 -6.39 4.60 -0.63
CA THR A 211 -6.64 3.33 -1.33
C THR A 211 -5.38 2.75 -1.95
N CYS A 212 -5.45 1.45 -2.27
CA CYS A 212 -4.43 0.75 -3.04
C CYS A 212 -5.07 -0.27 -3.97
N GLY A 213 -4.63 -0.34 -5.22
CA GLY A 213 -4.84 -1.42 -6.17
C GLY A 213 -6.02 -1.26 -7.11
N SER A 214 -7.25 -1.36 -6.66
CA SER A 214 -8.42 -1.54 -7.53
C SER A 214 -8.84 -0.29 -8.31
N ASN A 215 -8.87 -0.39 -9.65
CA ASN A 215 -9.37 0.68 -10.53
C ASN A 215 -10.84 1.06 -10.26
N ARG A 216 -11.69 0.07 -9.87
CA ARG A 216 -13.09 0.34 -9.49
C ARG A 216 -13.16 1.22 -8.24
N ILE A 217 -12.33 0.92 -7.24
CA ILE A 217 -12.26 1.68 -5.99
C ILE A 217 -11.69 3.07 -6.27
N LEU A 218 -10.63 3.19 -7.08
CA LEU A 218 -10.09 4.49 -7.49
C LEU A 218 -11.18 5.40 -8.06
N LYS A 219 -11.93 4.93 -9.07
CA LYS A 219 -13.00 5.72 -9.70
C LYS A 219 -14.12 6.08 -8.71
N LEU A 220 -14.48 5.18 -7.81
CA LEU A 220 -15.47 5.44 -6.76
C LEU A 220 -14.99 6.56 -5.84
N LEU A 221 -13.78 6.45 -5.31
CA LEU A 221 -13.25 7.44 -4.37
C LEU A 221 -12.96 8.78 -5.05
N GLN A 222 -12.52 8.80 -6.31
CA GLN A 222 -12.43 10.04 -7.10
C GLN A 222 -13.78 10.76 -7.22
N SER A 223 -14.85 10.00 -7.51
CA SER A 223 -16.21 10.55 -7.58
C SER A 223 -16.66 11.12 -6.24
N LEU A 224 -16.49 10.35 -5.17
CA LEU A 224 -16.86 10.80 -3.81
C LEU A 224 -16.03 12.00 -3.35
N GLY A 225 -14.72 11.97 -3.58
CA GLY A 225 -13.82 13.07 -3.25
C GLY A 225 -14.22 14.39 -3.94
N LYS A 226 -14.62 14.31 -5.22
CA LYS A 226 -15.15 15.48 -5.95
C LYS A 226 -16.49 15.96 -5.40
N THR A 227 -17.41 15.03 -5.12
CA THR A 227 -18.76 15.37 -4.65
C THR A 227 -18.74 16.01 -3.27
N HIS A 228 -17.92 15.47 -2.35
CA HIS A 228 -17.87 15.89 -0.95
C HIS A 228 -16.68 16.78 -0.59
N ASN A 229 -15.85 17.14 -1.59
CA ASN A 229 -14.62 17.92 -1.41
C ASN A 229 -13.65 17.28 -0.41
N ILE A 230 -13.48 15.95 -0.48
CA ILE A 230 -12.60 15.18 0.39
C ILE A 230 -11.32 14.85 -0.39
N PRO A 231 -10.14 15.23 0.11
CA PRO A 231 -8.86 14.84 -0.48
C PRO A 231 -8.59 13.34 -0.30
N GLY A 232 -7.64 12.83 -1.07
CA GLY A 232 -7.25 11.44 -0.90
C GLY A 232 -5.95 11.10 -1.60
N GLN A 233 -5.39 9.95 -1.24
CA GLN A 233 -4.18 9.41 -1.82
C GLN A 233 -4.37 7.97 -2.27
N ILE A 234 -3.65 7.60 -3.33
CA ILE A 234 -3.63 6.23 -3.85
C ILE A 234 -2.19 5.72 -3.95
N ALA A 235 -1.94 4.52 -3.45
CA ALA A 235 -0.73 3.78 -3.79
C ALA A 235 -0.98 2.98 -5.07
N LEU A 236 -0.11 3.17 -6.06
CA LEU A 236 -0.19 2.52 -7.36
C LEU A 236 0.83 1.40 -7.48
N GLU A 237 0.37 0.27 -7.96
CA GLU A 237 1.22 -0.85 -8.35
C GLU A 237 1.63 -0.70 -9.83
N GLN A 238 2.88 -1.02 -10.13
CA GLN A 238 3.40 -1.02 -11.50
C GLN A 238 4.54 -2.04 -11.62
N GLN A 239 4.71 -2.55 -12.83
CA GLN A 239 5.90 -3.34 -13.15
C GLN A 239 7.15 -2.47 -13.02
N MET A 240 8.17 -2.99 -12.34
CA MET A 240 9.41 -2.27 -12.09
C MET A 240 10.61 -3.14 -12.45
N ALA A 241 11.61 -2.54 -13.09
CA ALA A 241 12.89 -3.19 -13.30
C ALA A 241 13.93 -2.70 -12.27
N CYS A 242 14.27 -1.40 -12.26
CA CYS A 242 15.32 -0.89 -11.37
C CYS A 242 14.81 -0.45 -9.97
N GLY A 243 13.57 -0.01 -9.83
CA GLY A 243 13.00 0.51 -8.58
C GLY A 243 13.49 1.89 -8.12
N ILE A 244 14.51 2.46 -8.78
CA ILE A 244 15.22 3.68 -8.37
C ILE A 244 15.09 4.85 -9.36
N GLY A 245 14.17 4.73 -10.34
CA GLY A 245 13.84 5.81 -11.29
C GLY A 245 14.75 5.94 -12.50
N MET A 246 15.66 4.99 -12.77
CA MET A 246 16.61 5.09 -13.89
C MET A 246 16.05 4.54 -15.21
N CYS A 247 15.39 3.37 -15.19
CA CYS A 247 15.00 2.65 -16.40
C CYS A 247 13.68 3.12 -17.02
N GLN A 248 12.88 3.91 -16.31
CA GLN A 248 11.56 4.43 -16.71
C GLN A 248 10.51 3.35 -17.05
N CYS A 249 10.75 2.09 -16.66
CA CYS A 249 9.80 0.99 -16.90
C CYS A 249 8.44 1.21 -16.19
N CYS A 250 8.45 1.88 -15.04
CA CYS A 250 7.28 2.11 -14.20
C CYS A 250 6.56 3.45 -14.45
N VAL A 251 6.75 4.07 -15.62
CA VAL A 251 6.12 5.36 -15.95
C VAL A 251 4.60 5.18 -16.12
N ARG A 252 3.83 6.09 -15.51
CA ARG A 252 2.38 6.21 -15.68
C ARG A 252 1.98 7.65 -15.94
N ALA A 253 0.84 7.81 -16.64
CA ALA A 253 0.25 9.11 -16.90
C ALA A 253 -0.66 9.56 -15.73
N PHE A 254 -0.65 10.86 -15.47
CA PHE A 254 -1.46 11.53 -14.44
C PHE A 254 -2.08 12.81 -15.04
N HIS A 255 -3.23 13.22 -14.49
CA HIS A 255 -3.82 14.52 -14.79
C HIS A 255 -3.43 15.54 -13.72
N ARG A 256 -2.59 16.51 -14.07
CA ARG A 256 -2.13 17.57 -13.16
C ARG A 256 -2.35 18.94 -13.76
N LYS A 257 -3.19 19.78 -13.11
CA LYS A 257 -3.49 21.16 -13.55
C LYS A 257 -3.92 21.25 -15.02
N GLY A 258 -4.81 20.34 -15.44
CA GLY A 258 -5.35 20.28 -16.81
C GLY A 258 -4.40 19.74 -17.88
N LYS A 259 -3.25 19.20 -17.48
CA LYS A 259 -2.26 18.59 -18.40
C LYS A 259 -2.04 17.12 -18.02
N THR A 260 -1.68 16.32 -19.01
CA THR A 260 -1.17 14.97 -18.77
C THR A 260 0.33 15.06 -18.52
N VAL A 261 0.77 14.52 -17.39
CA VAL A 261 2.18 14.39 -17.01
C VAL A 261 2.53 12.91 -16.81
N ASN A 262 3.77 12.55 -17.07
CA ASN A 262 4.27 11.18 -16.87
C ASN A 262 5.19 11.15 -15.67
N GLU A 263 4.89 10.25 -14.71
CA GLU A 263 5.67 10.08 -13.48
C GLU A 263 6.11 8.63 -13.32
N ARG A 264 7.26 8.43 -12.69
CA ARG A 264 7.79 7.09 -12.37
C ARG A 264 7.23 6.65 -11.03
N VAL A 265 6.45 5.57 -11.04
CA VAL A 265 5.82 5.04 -9.80
C VAL A 265 6.85 4.70 -8.74
N CYS A 266 8.04 4.23 -9.11
CA CYS A 266 9.09 3.87 -8.16
C CYS A 266 9.79 5.07 -7.50
N ARG A 267 9.69 6.29 -8.06
CA ARG A 267 10.44 7.45 -7.57
C ARG A 267 9.55 8.59 -7.10
N GLU A 268 8.66 9.07 -7.98
CA GLU A 268 7.68 10.12 -7.67
C GLU A 268 6.52 9.58 -6.82
N GLY A 269 6.22 8.24 -6.90
CA GLY A 269 5.27 7.49 -6.09
C GLY A 269 5.97 6.51 -5.13
N PRO A 270 5.31 5.40 -4.78
CA PRO A 270 4.07 4.85 -5.36
C PRO A 270 2.79 5.58 -4.94
N VAL A 271 2.84 6.47 -3.97
CA VAL A 271 1.70 7.22 -3.47
C VAL A 271 1.55 8.52 -4.25
N PHE A 272 0.33 8.76 -4.75
CA PHE A 272 -0.05 9.94 -5.53
C PHE A 272 -1.37 10.50 -5.04
N ASP A 273 -1.64 11.77 -5.43
CA ASP A 273 -2.97 12.36 -5.25
C ASP A 273 -4.05 11.52 -5.97
N LEU A 274 -5.12 11.24 -5.24
CA LEU A 274 -6.23 10.42 -5.73
C LEU A 274 -6.86 11.01 -6.99
N GLN A 275 -6.98 12.34 -7.07
CA GLN A 275 -7.66 13.03 -8.17
C GLN A 275 -6.79 13.14 -9.43
N GLU A 276 -5.46 13.06 -9.28
CA GLU A 276 -4.51 13.11 -10.41
C GLU A 276 -4.34 11.75 -11.09
N ALA A 277 -4.61 10.64 -10.38
CA ALA A 277 -4.38 9.30 -10.88
C ALA A 277 -5.33 8.95 -12.04
N ILE A 278 -4.75 8.44 -13.14
CA ILE A 278 -5.50 7.91 -14.28
C ILE A 278 -5.68 6.41 -14.05
N GLY A 279 -6.94 5.94 -14.06
CA GLY A 279 -7.23 4.51 -13.98
C GLY A 279 -6.67 3.74 -15.19
N CYS A 280 -6.28 2.48 -14.98
CA CYS A 280 -5.91 1.55 -16.07
C CYS A 280 -7.13 1.01 -16.79
#